data_5663e6460afa34f935501c818d1ba5fc
#
_entry.id   5663e6460afa34f935501c818d1ba5fc
#
_cell.length_a   1.000
_cell.length_b   1.000
_cell.length_c   1.000
_cell.angle_alpha   90.00
_cell.angle_beta   90.00
_cell.angle_gamma   90.00
#
_symmetry.space_group_name_H-M   'P 1'
#
loop_
_entity.id
_entity.type
_entity.pdbx_description
1 polymer ?
#
loop_
_entity_poly.entity_id
_entity_poly.type
_entity_poly.pdbx_seq_one_letter_code
_entity_poly.pdbx_strand_id
1 'polypeptide(L)'
;MDGQTRPVTEWIYFIHPPRDNFAATMTADEKAVWAEHFQRLQRLLASGQLILAGPTLGTVNTGLVIFDAPDEQAARQVMEEDSVVRGGYARGEGHPFQISLLRGRN
;
A
#
# COMPACT_ATOMS: atom_id res chain seq x y z
N MET A 1 31.40 -6.59 -5.66
CA MET A 1 30.35 -6.49 -5.67
C MET A 1 29.83 -7.45 -6.31
N ASP A 2 29.12 -7.57 -6.07
CA ASP A 2 28.62 -8.64 -6.59
C ASP A 2 28.00 -8.43 -7.89
N GLY A 3 27.82 -7.33 -8.38
CA GLY A 3 27.19 -7.15 -9.65
C GLY A 3 25.97 -8.00 -9.88
N GLN A 4 25.50 -8.70 -8.91
CA GLN A 4 24.41 -9.60 -9.10
C GLN A 4 23.09 -8.88 -9.01
N THR A 5 22.16 -9.26 -9.87
CA THR A 5 20.80 -8.77 -9.77
C THR A 5 20.12 -9.48 -8.60
N ARG A 6 19.64 -8.71 -7.67
CA ARG A 6 18.83 -9.28 -6.58
C ARG A 6 17.42 -9.51 -7.06
N PRO A 7 16.75 -10.55 -6.57
CA PRO A 7 15.34 -10.70 -6.82
C PRO A 7 14.60 -9.45 -6.31
N VAL A 8 13.58 -9.04 -7.04
CA VAL A 8 12.72 -7.95 -6.59
C VAL A 8 11.86 -8.52 -5.47
N THR A 9 12.00 -7.96 -4.26
CA THR A 9 11.21 -8.38 -3.11
C THR A 9 10.37 -7.27 -2.55
N GLU A 10 10.67 -6.01 -2.91
CA GLU A 10 9.93 -4.85 -2.44
C GLU A 10 8.97 -4.40 -3.52
N TRP A 11 7.78 -4.01 -3.10
CA TRP A 11 6.69 -3.66 -3.99
C TRP A 11 5.97 -2.46 -3.43
N ILE A 12 5.29 -1.73 -4.31
CA ILE A 12 4.45 -0.61 -3.89
C ILE A 12 3.09 -0.76 -4.54
N TYR A 13 2.02 -0.45 -3.81
CA TYR A 13 0.76 -0.18 -4.49
C TYR A 13 0.19 1.16 -4.02
N PHE A 14 -0.48 1.79 -4.96
CA PHE A 14 -1.18 3.04 -4.70
C PHE A 14 -2.67 2.75 -4.56
N ILE A 15 -3.32 3.52 -3.71
CA ILE A 15 -4.77 3.48 -3.54
C ILE A 15 -5.27 4.83 -4.02
N HIS A 16 -5.99 4.82 -5.15
CA HIS A 16 -6.54 6.04 -5.73
C HIS A 16 -7.97 6.19 -5.26
N PRO A 17 -8.26 7.17 -4.38
CA PRO A 17 -9.61 7.35 -3.84
C PRO A 17 -10.57 7.83 -4.93
N PRO A 18 -11.89 7.69 -4.71
CA PRO A 18 -12.87 7.95 -5.76
C PRO A 18 -13.10 9.42 -6.08
N ARG A 19 -12.60 10.34 -5.24
CA ARG A 19 -12.81 11.77 -5.46
C ARG A 19 -11.79 12.60 -4.71
N ASP A 20 -11.66 13.87 -5.11
CA ASP A 20 -10.83 14.82 -4.39
C ASP A 20 -11.39 15.08 -2.99
N ASN A 21 -10.54 15.50 -2.08
CA ASN A 21 -10.87 15.78 -0.68
C ASN A 21 -11.51 14.57 0.00
N PHE A 22 -11.08 13.37 -0.37
CA PHE A 22 -11.70 12.15 0.09
C PHE A 22 -11.63 12.02 1.61
N ALA A 23 -10.48 12.32 2.21
CA ALA A 23 -10.30 12.16 3.65
C ALA A 23 -11.28 13.02 4.45
N ALA A 24 -11.65 14.18 3.93
CA ALA A 24 -12.55 15.10 4.60
C ALA A 24 -14.03 14.80 4.31
N THR A 25 -14.32 13.95 3.31
CA THR A 25 -15.68 13.75 2.82
C THR A 25 -16.12 12.29 2.81
N MET A 26 -15.43 11.43 3.53
CA MET A 26 -15.77 10.00 3.55
C MET A 26 -17.18 9.80 4.12
N THR A 27 -17.94 8.93 3.45
CA THR A 27 -19.22 8.45 3.96
C THR A 27 -19.00 7.50 5.13
N ALA A 28 -20.07 7.15 5.83
CA ALA A 28 -20.00 6.18 6.93
C ALA A 28 -19.48 4.82 6.43
N ASP A 29 -19.95 4.37 5.27
CA ASP A 29 -19.50 3.10 4.69
C ASP A 29 -18.02 3.16 4.34
N GLU A 30 -17.59 4.26 3.75
CA GLU A 30 -16.18 4.45 3.41
C GLU A 30 -15.30 4.44 4.65
N LYS A 31 -15.71 5.12 5.70
CA LYS A 31 -14.96 5.12 6.97
C LYS A 31 -14.81 3.71 7.52
N ALA A 32 -15.84 2.90 7.46
CA ALA A 32 -15.81 1.54 7.97
C ALA A 32 -14.82 0.69 7.16
N VAL A 33 -14.83 0.80 5.83
CA VAL A 33 -13.94 0.04 4.98
C VAL A 33 -12.49 0.50 5.15
N TRP A 34 -12.25 1.80 5.29
CA TRP A 34 -10.90 2.32 5.53
C TRP A 34 -10.39 1.94 6.91
N ALA A 35 -11.25 1.84 7.92
CA ALA A 35 -10.85 1.33 9.23
C ALA A 35 -10.37 -0.12 9.13
N GLU A 36 -11.08 -0.94 8.38
CA GLU A 36 -10.69 -2.32 8.14
C GLU A 36 -9.35 -2.41 7.39
N HIS A 37 -9.17 -1.59 6.37
CA HIS A 37 -7.92 -1.45 5.63
C HIS A 37 -6.78 -1.11 6.58
N PHE A 38 -6.97 -0.14 7.46
CA PHE A 38 -5.94 0.29 8.40
C PHE A 38 -5.57 -0.83 9.38
N GLN A 39 -6.56 -1.56 9.88
CA GLN A 39 -6.31 -2.69 10.78
C GLN A 39 -5.49 -3.77 10.09
N ARG A 40 -5.76 -4.03 8.82
CA ARG A 40 -4.98 -5.01 8.06
C ARG A 40 -3.53 -4.53 7.90
N LEU A 41 -3.32 -3.25 7.58
CA LEU A 41 -1.98 -2.70 7.47
C LEU A 41 -1.23 -2.82 8.79
N GLN A 42 -1.90 -2.62 9.92
CA GLN A 42 -1.27 -2.80 11.22
C GLN A 42 -0.81 -4.25 11.44
N ARG A 43 -1.61 -5.22 11.00
CA ARG A 43 -1.22 -6.63 11.07
C ARG A 43 -0.01 -6.92 10.17
N LEU A 44 0.00 -6.37 8.97
CA LEU A 44 1.13 -6.54 8.06
C LEU A 44 2.40 -5.89 8.61
N LEU A 45 2.26 -4.77 9.31
CA LEU A 45 3.38 -4.12 9.97
C LEU A 45 3.92 -5.00 11.10
N ALA A 46 3.03 -5.54 11.92
CA ALA A 46 3.44 -6.41 13.03
C ALA A 46 4.12 -7.69 12.54
N SER A 47 3.73 -8.21 11.38
CA SER A 47 4.34 -9.40 10.81
C SER A 47 5.68 -9.12 10.13
N GLY A 48 6.04 -7.86 9.92
CA GLY A 48 7.27 -7.48 9.24
C GLY A 48 7.13 -7.40 7.73
N GLN A 49 5.95 -7.65 7.17
CA GLN A 49 5.77 -7.59 5.72
C GLN A 49 5.59 -6.16 5.22
N LEU A 50 4.90 -5.32 5.98
CA LEU A 50 4.72 -3.92 5.61
C LEU A 50 5.95 -3.12 6.01
N ILE A 51 6.48 -2.32 5.08
CA ILE A 51 7.62 -1.45 5.34
C ILE A 51 7.15 -0.07 5.74
N LEU A 52 6.24 0.50 4.96
CA LEU A 52 5.69 1.80 5.27
C LEU A 52 4.37 1.99 4.54
N ALA A 53 3.48 2.78 5.12
CA ALA A 53 2.21 3.14 4.48
C ALA A 53 1.78 4.50 4.95
N GLY A 54 1.06 5.21 4.08
CA GLY A 54 0.50 6.50 4.42
C GLY A 54 -0.13 7.17 3.21
N PRO A 55 -0.99 8.16 3.44
CA PRO A 55 -1.62 8.89 2.35
C PRO A 55 -0.88 10.18 2.04
N THR A 56 -1.06 10.69 0.82
CA THR A 56 -0.73 12.07 0.54
C THR A 56 -1.80 12.96 1.17
N LEU A 57 -1.39 14.17 1.56
CA LEU A 57 -2.30 15.13 2.18
C LEU A 57 -2.70 16.19 1.16
N GLY A 58 -3.66 17.01 1.52
CA GLY A 58 -4.15 18.07 0.63
C GLY A 58 -5.39 17.63 -0.12
N THR A 59 -5.51 18.09 -1.37
CA THR A 59 -6.71 17.85 -2.17
C THR A 59 -6.81 16.40 -2.64
N VAL A 60 -5.69 15.80 -3.03
CA VAL A 60 -5.66 14.41 -3.50
C VAL A 60 -5.06 13.55 -2.39
N ASN A 61 -5.81 12.54 -1.98
CA ASN A 61 -5.41 11.68 -0.87
C ASN A 61 -5.07 10.28 -1.38
N THR A 62 -3.93 10.19 -2.07
CA THR A 62 -3.47 8.90 -2.60
C THR A 62 -2.77 8.12 -1.50
N GLY A 63 -3.19 6.90 -1.27
CA GLY A 63 -2.53 6.00 -0.32
C GLY A 63 -1.33 5.33 -0.96
N LEU A 64 -0.27 5.14 -0.17
CA LEU A 64 0.90 4.37 -0.57
C LEU A 64 1.10 3.22 0.40
N VAL A 65 1.43 2.04 -0.14
CA VAL A 65 1.78 0.88 0.67
C VAL A 65 3.04 0.26 0.07
N ILE A 66 4.11 0.21 0.85
CA ILE A 66 5.39 -0.40 0.43
C ILE A 66 5.60 -1.63 1.31
N PHE A 67 5.86 -2.77 0.68
CA PHE A 67 5.82 -4.05 1.39
C PHE A 67 6.69 -5.08 0.69
N ASP A 68 6.98 -6.18 1.39
CA ASP A 68 7.73 -7.30 0.85
C ASP A 68 6.80 -8.39 0.33
N ALA A 69 7.16 -8.97 -0.81
CA ALA A 69 6.52 -10.16 -1.33
C ALA A 69 7.53 -10.92 -2.19
N PRO A 70 7.42 -12.25 -2.26
CA PRO A 70 8.42 -13.05 -2.98
C PRO A 70 8.37 -12.91 -4.50
N ASP A 71 7.23 -12.56 -5.06
CA ASP A 71 7.07 -12.43 -6.50
C ASP A 71 5.87 -11.54 -6.84
N GLU A 72 5.69 -11.29 -8.12
CA GLU A 72 4.65 -10.38 -8.60
C GLU A 72 3.24 -10.89 -8.27
N GLN A 73 3.02 -12.21 -8.37
CA GLN A 73 1.72 -12.77 -8.07
C GLN A 73 1.35 -12.56 -6.61
N ALA A 74 2.29 -12.82 -5.71
CA ALA A 74 2.06 -12.59 -4.28
C ALA A 74 1.84 -11.11 -3.99
N ALA A 75 2.61 -10.23 -4.64
CA ALA A 75 2.45 -8.79 -4.46
C ALA A 75 1.08 -8.31 -4.92
N ARG A 76 0.63 -8.78 -6.08
CA ARG A 76 -0.69 -8.43 -6.60
C ARG A 76 -1.79 -8.91 -5.64
N GLN A 77 -1.61 -10.08 -5.07
CA GLN A 77 -2.58 -10.64 -4.13
C GLN A 77 -2.67 -9.78 -2.86
N VAL A 78 -1.55 -9.26 -2.37
CA VAL A 78 -1.55 -8.36 -1.20
C VAL A 78 -2.41 -7.14 -1.50
N MET A 79 -2.26 -6.55 -2.68
CA MET A 79 -3.05 -5.39 -3.07
C MET A 79 -4.53 -5.74 -3.24
N GLU A 80 -4.82 -6.83 -3.95
CA GLU A 80 -6.20 -7.19 -4.29
C GLU A 80 -7.00 -7.64 -3.07
N GLU A 81 -6.35 -8.10 -2.03
CA GLU A 81 -7.00 -8.48 -0.79
C GLU A 81 -7.24 -7.31 0.15
N ASP A 82 -6.68 -6.14 -0.16
CA ASP A 82 -6.97 -4.94 0.62
C ASP A 82 -8.45 -4.60 0.48
N SER A 83 -9.13 -4.38 1.62
CA SER A 83 -10.58 -4.20 1.63
C SER A 83 -11.06 -3.07 0.74
N VAL A 84 -10.30 -1.98 0.64
CA VAL A 84 -10.71 -0.83 -0.17
C VAL A 84 -10.61 -1.14 -1.66
N VAL A 85 -9.66 -1.98 -2.06
CA VAL A 85 -9.49 -2.41 -3.45
C VAL A 85 -10.49 -3.52 -3.77
N ARG A 86 -10.54 -4.54 -2.92
CA ARG A 86 -11.42 -5.69 -3.12
C ARG A 86 -12.88 -5.28 -3.19
N GLY A 87 -13.27 -4.32 -2.37
CA GLY A 87 -14.65 -3.85 -2.32
C GLY A 87 -15.02 -2.84 -3.39
N GLY A 88 -14.06 -2.43 -4.22
CA GLY A 88 -14.32 -1.45 -5.26
C GLY A 88 -14.44 -0.02 -4.77
N TYR A 89 -13.99 0.26 -3.55
CA TYR A 89 -14.04 1.61 -2.99
C TYR A 89 -12.94 2.52 -3.50
N ALA A 90 -11.84 1.93 -3.96
CA ALA A 90 -10.72 2.66 -4.51
C ALA A 90 -10.04 1.83 -5.59
N ARG A 91 -9.30 2.49 -6.48
CA ARG A 91 -8.54 1.81 -7.52
C ARG A 91 -7.13 1.53 -7.01
N GLY A 92 -6.71 0.27 -7.11
CA GLY A 92 -5.35 -0.12 -6.77
C GLY A 92 -4.44 -0.10 -7.99
N GLU A 93 -3.17 0.25 -7.77
CA GLU A 93 -2.17 0.24 -8.83
C GLU A 93 -0.86 -0.23 -8.23
N GLY A 94 -0.33 -1.36 -8.69
CA GLY A 94 0.85 -1.98 -8.12
C GLY A 94 2.04 -1.99 -9.05
N HIS A 95 3.24 -1.89 -8.46
CA HIS A 95 4.51 -1.89 -9.20
C HIS A 95 5.60 -2.57 -8.38
N PRO A 96 6.57 -3.22 -9.03
CA PRO A 96 7.81 -3.55 -8.34
C PRO A 96 8.51 -2.26 -7.93
N PHE A 97 9.18 -2.29 -6.79
CA PHE A 97 9.78 -1.09 -6.23
C PHE A 97 11.11 -1.44 -5.57
N GLN A 98 12.04 -0.53 -5.63
CA GLN A 98 13.32 -0.70 -4.95
C GLN A 98 13.53 0.48 -4.01
N ILE A 99 13.67 0.18 -2.72
CA ILE A 99 14.05 1.21 -1.76
C ILE A 99 15.55 1.38 -1.89
N SER A 100 15.97 2.48 -2.47
CA SER A 100 17.39 2.77 -2.67
C SER A 100 18.02 3.44 -1.47
N LEU A 101 17.27 4.32 -0.81
CA LEU A 101 17.75 5.07 0.35
C LEU A 101 16.63 5.13 1.38
N LEU A 102 16.95 4.78 2.61
CA LEU A 102 16.00 4.81 3.71
C LEU A 102 16.74 5.26 4.97
N ARG A 103 16.26 6.30 5.62
CA ARG A 103 16.88 6.79 6.85
C ARG A 103 16.88 5.68 7.89
N GLY A 104 18.06 5.46 8.53
CA GLY A 104 18.22 4.42 9.52
C GLY A 104 18.48 3.04 8.95
N ARG A 105 18.64 2.94 7.62
CA ARG A 105 18.91 1.69 6.93
C ARG A 105 20.19 1.82 6.11
N ASN A 106 21.11 0.92 6.33
CA ASN A 106 22.40 0.92 5.60
C ASN A 106 22.45 -0.16 4.56
#